data_3aab4f413c3b007326d9f5a5fea164b0
#
_entry.id   3aab4f413c3b007326d9f5a5fea164b0
#
_cell.length_a   1.000
_cell.length_b   1.000
_cell.length_c   1.000
_cell.angle_alpha   90.00
_cell.angle_beta   90.00
_cell.angle_gamma   90.00
#
_symmetry.space_group_name_H-M   'P 1'
#
loop_
_entity.id
_entity.type
_entity.pdbx_description
1 polymer ?
#
loop_
_entity_poly.entity_id
_entity_poly.type
_entity_poly.pdbx_seq_one_letter_code
_entity_poly.pdbx_strand_id
1 'polypeptide(L)'
;YYTALAAQAPVFIYYIPGLTHVSADYDQLRQLLDLPGVAGIKVSDWNIFLIRRIKADYPEKIVYTGLDEMVVPGLLYGADGSIGTWINLLPEFYCKLWTLAQAGRCAELNRLQTAYTEFLRKGWQFGILNAFQELMRSLGYAEKCFRAPAVWQPGSMPEPLLQELLADLDGLNALAASMS
;
A
#
# COMPACT_ATOMS: atom_id res chain seq x y z
N TYR A 1 -1.37 13.37 22.31
CA TYR A 1 -1.82 12.03 21.88
C TYR A 1 -0.62 11.11 21.63
N TYR A 2 0.22 11.38 20.62
CA TYR A 2 1.37 10.52 20.26
C TYR A 2 2.38 10.32 21.38
N THR A 3 2.68 11.38 22.16
CA THR A 3 3.56 11.30 23.35
C THR A 3 3.07 10.26 24.36
N ALA A 4 1.76 10.26 24.63
CA ALA A 4 1.18 9.33 25.60
C ALA A 4 1.18 7.88 25.08
N LEU A 5 0.97 7.67 23.79
CA LEU A 5 1.06 6.34 23.17
C LEU A 5 2.49 5.83 23.11
N ALA A 6 3.42 6.67 22.67
CA ALA A 6 4.83 6.33 22.54
C ALA A 6 5.52 6.02 23.88
N ALA A 7 4.97 6.51 24.99
CA ALA A 7 5.41 6.14 26.33
C ALA A 7 5.03 4.70 26.72
N GLN A 8 4.09 4.06 26.02
CA GLN A 8 3.62 2.71 26.32
C GLN A 8 4.22 1.65 25.40
N ALA A 9 4.45 2.02 24.12
CA ALA A 9 5.01 1.11 23.11
C ALA A 9 5.58 1.92 21.92
N PRO A 10 6.47 1.33 21.10
CA PRO A 10 6.88 1.93 19.85
C PRO A 10 5.66 2.21 18.94
N VAL A 11 5.59 3.43 18.38
CA VAL A 11 4.45 3.91 17.61
C VAL A 11 4.85 4.18 16.17
N PHE A 12 3.99 3.77 15.23
CA PHE A 12 4.04 4.22 13.85
C PHE A 12 2.93 5.26 13.60
N ILE A 13 3.29 6.38 13.00
CA ILE A 13 2.33 7.38 12.55
C ILE A 13 1.66 6.85 11.29
N TYR A 14 0.33 6.89 11.22
CA TYR A 14 -0.39 6.65 9.98
C TYR A 14 -0.84 7.97 9.38
N TYR A 15 -0.08 8.50 8.42
CA TYR A 15 -0.38 9.72 7.71
C TYR A 15 -1.21 9.42 6.47
N ILE A 16 -2.50 9.76 6.50
CA ILE A 16 -3.48 9.50 5.44
C ILE A 16 -4.45 10.69 5.29
N PRO A 17 -3.99 11.85 4.78
CA PRO A 17 -4.77 13.07 4.73
C PRO A 17 -6.05 12.94 3.91
N GLY A 18 -6.06 12.12 2.87
CA GLY A 18 -7.23 11.87 2.03
C GLY A 18 -8.43 11.28 2.77
N LEU A 19 -8.22 10.58 3.89
CA LEU A 19 -9.31 10.03 4.71
C LEU A 19 -9.52 10.79 6.01
N THR A 20 -8.46 11.28 6.61
CA THR A 20 -8.54 11.98 7.90
C THR A 20 -8.93 13.45 7.75
N HIS A 21 -8.78 14.01 6.55
CA HIS A 21 -8.89 15.45 6.28
C HIS A 21 -7.96 16.31 7.15
N VAL A 22 -6.91 15.68 7.68
CA VAL A 22 -5.83 16.34 8.44
C VAL A 22 -4.58 16.33 7.59
N SER A 23 -4.23 17.49 7.05
CA SER A 23 -2.96 17.71 6.37
C SER A 23 -1.95 18.29 7.35
N ALA A 24 -0.76 17.74 7.37
CA ALA A 24 0.38 18.28 8.11
C ALA A 24 1.44 18.77 7.13
N ASP A 25 2.03 19.92 7.37
CA ASP A 25 3.24 20.33 6.70
C ASP A 25 4.44 19.49 7.20
N TYR A 26 5.57 19.65 6.54
CA TYR A 26 6.75 18.85 6.89
C TYR A 26 7.29 19.14 8.29
N ASP A 27 7.22 20.38 8.75
CA ASP A 27 7.71 20.76 10.07
C ASP A 27 6.81 20.17 11.18
N GLN A 28 5.51 20.09 10.94
CA GLN A 28 4.57 19.40 11.83
C GLN A 28 4.84 17.88 11.89
N LEU A 29 5.14 17.26 10.74
CA LEU A 29 5.53 15.85 10.70
C LEU A 29 6.86 15.61 11.41
N ARG A 30 7.82 16.50 11.27
CA ARG A 30 9.10 16.44 12.00
C ARG A 30 8.88 16.46 13.51
N GLN A 31 8.04 17.37 14.02
CA GLN A 31 7.71 17.43 15.45
C GLN A 31 7.15 16.10 15.98
N LEU A 32 6.41 15.35 15.14
CA LEU A 32 5.91 14.03 15.51
C LEU A 32 6.99 12.96 15.42
N LEU A 33 7.84 13.00 14.39
CA LEU A 33 8.93 12.05 14.19
C LEU A 33 10.03 12.20 15.24
N ASP A 34 10.24 13.42 15.77
CA ASP A 34 11.19 13.71 16.84
C ASP A 34 10.74 13.19 18.22
N LEU A 35 9.48 12.78 18.37
CA LEU A 35 9.00 12.26 19.65
C LEU A 35 9.69 10.94 19.99
N PRO A 36 10.20 10.80 21.25
CA PRO A 36 10.71 9.52 21.73
C PRO A 36 9.64 8.42 21.60
N GLY A 37 10.06 7.24 21.13
CA GLY A 37 9.17 6.09 20.93
C GLY A 37 8.37 6.09 19.63
N VAL A 38 8.45 7.14 18.79
CA VAL A 38 7.96 7.08 17.41
C VAL A 38 9.00 6.37 16.55
N ALA A 39 8.67 5.15 16.11
CA ALA A 39 9.56 4.27 15.36
C ALA A 39 9.56 4.57 13.84
N GLY A 40 8.48 5.14 13.34
CA GLY A 40 8.36 5.39 11.91
C GLY A 40 7.00 5.95 11.50
N ILE A 41 6.76 5.92 10.19
CA ILE A 41 5.55 6.47 9.58
C ILE A 41 5.11 5.63 8.37
N LYS A 42 3.80 5.46 8.22
CA LYS A 42 3.18 5.05 6.96
C LYS A 42 2.62 6.27 6.25
N VAL A 43 3.05 6.50 5.02
CA VAL A 43 2.64 7.63 4.18
C VAL A 43 1.67 7.15 3.11
N SER A 44 0.38 7.50 3.26
CA SER A 44 -0.68 7.25 2.27
C SER A 44 -1.11 8.58 1.65
N ASP A 45 -0.19 9.16 0.87
CA ASP A 45 -0.34 10.45 0.22
C ASP A 45 0.22 10.40 -1.21
N TRP A 46 -0.36 11.16 -2.12
CA TRP A 46 0.15 11.33 -3.48
C TRP A 46 1.47 12.11 -3.52
N ASN A 47 1.73 12.93 -2.51
CA ASN A 47 3.03 13.60 -2.33
C ASN A 47 4.11 12.62 -1.85
N ILE A 48 4.52 11.75 -2.75
CA ILE A 48 5.52 10.72 -2.48
C ILE A 48 6.91 11.27 -2.18
N PHE A 49 7.20 12.51 -2.59
CA PHE A 49 8.44 13.20 -2.24
C PHE A 49 8.65 13.30 -0.72
N LEU A 50 7.55 13.25 0.04
CA LEU A 50 7.58 13.20 1.49
C LEU A 50 8.40 12.01 2.03
N ILE A 51 8.27 10.83 1.40
CA ILE A 51 9.05 9.63 1.75
C ILE A 51 10.54 9.93 1.61
N ARG A 52 10.95 10.53 0.49
CA ARG A 52 12.37 10.88 0.24
C ARG A 52 12.91 11.88 1.25
N ARG A 53 12.11 12.89 1.61
CA ARG A 53 12.51 13.88 2.62
C ARG A 53 12.68 13.24 3.99
N ILE A 54 11.71 12.42 4.42
CA ILE A 54 11.78 11.75 5.72
C ILE A 54 13.01 10.85 5.78
N LYS A 55 13.26 10.03 4.76
CA LYS A 55 14.44 9.14 4.74
C LYS A 55 15.77 9.90 4.69
N ALA A 56 15.80 11.12 4.16
CA ALA A 56 16.99 11.96 4.17
C ALA A 56 17.27 12.54 5.56
N ASP A 57 16.24 13.01 6.26
CA ASP A 57 16.37 13.66 7.57
C ASP A 57 16.38 12.65 8.74
N TYR A 58 15.73 11.47 8.54
CA TYR A 58 15.55 10.41 9.54
C TYR A 58 15.91 9.04 8.95
N PRO A 59 17.16 8.77 8.60
CA PRO A 59 17.56 7.49 7.98
C PRO A 59 17.27 6.27 8.86
N GLU A 60 17.21 6.44 10.17
CA GLU A 60 16.94 5.40 11.16
C GLU A 60 15.44 5.08 11.32
N LYS A 61 14.53 5.99 10.92
CA LYS A 61 13.09 5.76 11.01
C LYS A 61 12.62 4.85 9.89
N ILE A 62 11.69 3.97 10.22
CA ILE A 62 11.05 3.08 9.25
C ILE A 62 9.94 3.86 8.53
N VAL A 63 9.97 3.87 7.21
CA VAL A 63 8.98 4.57 6.38
C VAL A 63 8.30 3.58 5.44
N TYR A 64 6.99 3.45 5.56
CA TYR A 64 6.19 2.63 4.64
C TYR A 64 5.45 3.50 3.64
N THR A 65 5.45 3.11 2.36
CA THR A 65 4.48 3.63 1.39
C THR A 65 3.13 2.96 1.59
N GLY A 66 2.04 3.72 1.51
CA GLY A 66 0.70 3.25 1.86
C GLY A 66 -0.31 3.25 0.71
N LEU A 67 0.06 3.80 -0.45
CA LEU A 67 -0.76 3.75 -1.67
C LEU A 67 -0.24 2.64 -2.57
N ASP A 68 -1.12 1.72 -2.95
CA ASP A 68 -0.80 0.60 -3.85
C ASP A 68 -0.34 1.09 -5.23
N GLU A 69 -0.87 2.21 -5.69
CA GLU A 69 -0.51 2.89 -6.93
C GLU A 69 0.91 3.43 -6.92
N MET A 70 1.43 3.72 -5.74
CA MET A 70 2.72 4.37 -5.52
C MET A 70 3.75 3.44 -4.86
N VAL A 71 3.52 2.11 -4.91
CA VAL A 71 4.44 1.16 -4.26
C VAL A 71 5.84 1.24 -4.85
N VAL A 72 5.99 1.14 -6.18
CA VAL A 72 7.31 1.17 -6.82
C VAL A 72 7.99 2.53 -6.65
N PRO A 73 7.35 3.67 -6.97
CA PRO A 73 7.94 4.97 -6.68
C PRO A 73 8.34 5.15 -5.21
N GLY A 74 7.51 4.67 -4.28
CA GLY A 74 7.81 4.73 -2.84
C GLY A 74 9.06 3.97 -2.46
N LEU A 75 9.22 2.75 -2.97
CA LEU A 75 10.41 1.93 -2.76
C LEU A 75 11.67 2.59 -3.35
N LEU A 76 11.56 3.14 -4.56
CA LEU A 76 12.67 3.86 -5.21
C LEU A 76 13.04 5.16 -4.49
N TYR A 77 12.11 5.77 -3.76
CA TYR A 77 12.36 6.94 -2.90
C TYR A 77 12.90 6.56 -1.52
N GLY A 78 13.11 5.27 -1.26
CA GLY A 78 13.75 4.77 -0.06
C GLY A 78 12.78 4.32 1.04
N ALA A 79 11.51 4.09 0.72
CA ALA A 79 10.62 3.43 1.67
C ALA A 79 11.18 2.06 2.06
N ASP A 80 11.05 1.72 3.35
CA ASP A 80 11.51 0.45 3.91
C ASP A 80 10.53 -0.72 3.62
N GLY A 81 9.42 -0.43 2.97
CA GLY A 81 8.41 -1.40 2.55
C GLY A 81 7.10 -0.73 2.17
N SER A 82 6.06 -1.54 2.02
CA SER A 82 4.70 -1.08 1.69
C SER A 82 3.66 -1.72 2.59
N ILE A 83 2.61 -0.97 2.92
CA ILE A 83 1.40 -1.46 3.60
C ILE A 83 0.20 -0.99 2.79
N GLY A 84 -0.24 -1.79 1.86
CA GLY A 84 -1.37 -1.53 0.95
C GLY A 84 -2.57 -2.44 1.22
N THR A 85 -3.64 -2.26 0.47
CA THR A 85 -4.84 -3.10 0.52
C THR A 85 -4.61 -4.41 -0.22
N TRP A 86 -4.06 -4.33 -1.42
CA TRP A 86 -3.93 -5.45 -2.34
C TRP A 86 -2.80 -6.43 -1.99
N ILE A 87 -1.87 -6.04 -1.12
CA ILE A 87 -0.82 -6.92 -0.61
C ILE A 87 -1.38 -8.19 0.05
N ASN A 88 -2.60 -8.12 0.60
CA ASN A 88 -3.27 -9.28 1.18
C ASN A 88 -3.61 -10.36 0.14
N LEU A 89 -3.74 -10.00 -1.13
CA LEU A 89 -4.00 -10.93 -2.24
C LEU A 89 -2.75 -11.21 -3.10
N LEU A 90 -1.72 -10.37 -2.97
CA LEU A 90 -0.52 -10.38 -3.82
C LEU A 90 0.78 -10.34 -2.99
N PRO A 91 0.92 -11.11 -1.90
CA PRO A 91 2.10 -10.99 -1.02
C PRO A 91 3.41 -11.31 -1.76
N GLU A 92 3.46 -12.36 -2.59
CA GLU A 92 4.65 -12.73 -3.35
C GLU A 92 5.04 -11.67 -4.39
N PHE A 93 4.04 -11.06 -5.04
CA PHE A 93 4.25 -9.96 -5.98
C PHE A 93 4.92 -8.77 -5.27
N TYR A 94 4.44 -8.40 -4.07
CA TYR A 94 5.04 -7.31 -3.30
C TYR A 94 6.43 -7.63 -2.79
N CYS A 95 6.69 -8.87 -2.37
CA CYS A 95 8.04 -9.33 -2.02
C CYS A 95 9.00 -9.23 -3.22
N LYS A 96 8.52 -9.55 -4.43
CA LYS A 96 9.32 -9.39 -5.65
C LYS A 96 9.60 -7.92 -5.95
N LEU A 97 8.61 -7.01 -5.83
CA LEU A 97 8.85 -5.58 -5.97
C LEU A 97 9.92 -5.08 -5.02
N TRP A 98 9.86 -5.49 -3.76
CA TRP A 98 10.89 -5.17 -2.77
C TRP A 98 12.27 -5.66 -3.19
N THR A 99 12.39 -6.93 -3.55
CA THR A 99 13.67 -7.54 -3.96
C THR A 99 14.28 -6.82 -5.17
N LEU A 100 13.47 -6.54 -6.18
CA LEU A 100 13.91 -5.82 -7.37
C LEU A 100 14.32 -4.38 -7.06
N ALA A 101 13.61 -3.70 -6.15
CA ALA A 101 13.96 -2.36 -5.72
C ALA A 101 15.33 -2.32 -5.03
N GLN A 102 15.58 -3.26 -4.10
CA GLN A 102 16.88 -3.39 -3.43
C GLN A 102 18.03 -3.70 -4.41
N ALA A 103 17.72 -4.44 -5.47
CA ALA A 103 18.68 -4.77 -6.52
C ALA A 103 18.86 -3.67 -7.59
N GLY A 104 18.11 -2.55 -7.51
CA GLY A 104 18.15 -1.46 -8.48
C GLY A 104 17.61 -1.83 -9.87
N ARG A 105 16.77 -2.86 -9.98
CA ARG A 105 16.26 -3.42 -11.24
C ARG A 105 15.05 -2.62 -11.76
N CYS A 106 15.28 -1.35 -12.11
CA CYS A 106 14.23 -0.40 -12.46
C CYS A 106 13.38 -0.82 -13.67
N ALA A 107 13.95 -1.51 -14.66
CA ALA A 107 13.22 -1.94 -15.85
C ALA A 107 12.14 -2.98 -15.50
N GLU A 108 12.49 -3.96 -14.66
CA GLU A 108 11.56 -4.99 -14.18
C GLU A 108 10.50 -4.38 -13.25
N LEU A 109 10.91 -3.50 -12.35
CA LEU A 109 9.99 -2.77 -11.50
C LEU A 109 8.94 -2.01 -12.32
N ASN A 110 9.38 -1.30 -13.37
CA ASN A 110 8.46 -0.56 -14.24
C ASN A 110 7.50 -1.50 -14.98
N ARG A 111 7.99 -2.66 -15.43
CA ARG A 111 7.16 -3.68 -16.08
C ARG A 111 6.07 -4.22 -15.13
N LEU A 112 6.45 -4.55 -13.87
CA LEU A 112 5.50 -5.01 -12.86
C LEU A 112 4.49 -3.91 -12.50
N GLN A 113 4.96 -2.67 -12.27
CA GLN A 113 4.08 -1.55 -11.96
C GLN A 113 3.08 -1.26 -13.08
N THR A 114 3.50 -1.37 -14.34
CA THR A 114 2.60 -1.18 -15.49
C THR A 114 1.48 -2.21 -15.49
N ALA A 115 1.80 -3.49 -15.35
CA ALA A 115 0.80 -4.56 -15.27
C ALA A 115 -0.12 -4.37 -14.05
N TYR A 116 0.45 -4.01 -12.91
CA TYR A 116 -0.28 -3.76 -11.67
C TYR A 116 -1.23 -2.55 -11.79
N THR A 117 -0.81 -1.49 -12.49
CA THR A 117 -1.65 -0.32 -12.74
C THR A 117 -2.93 -0.67 -13.50
N GLU A 118 -2.87 -1.59 -14.46
CA GLU A 118 -4.06 -2.05 -15.19
C GLU A 118 -5.03 -2.83 -14.29
N PHE A 119 -4.52 -3.69 -13.42
CA PHE A 119 -5.32 -4.36 -12.39
C PHE A 119 -6.00 -3.35 -11.46
N LEU A 120 -5.24 -2.38 -10.93
CA LEU A 120 -5.78 -1.34 -10.05
C LEU A 120 -6.88 -0.52 -10.73
N ARG A 121 -6.67 -0.15 -12.00
CA ARG A 121 -7.64 0.63 -12.78
C ARG A 121 -8.99 -0.11 -12.93
N LYS A 122 -8.97 -1.42 -13.12
CA LYS A 122 -10.19 -2.25 -13.16
C LYS A 122 -10.88 -2.28 -11.79
N GLY A 123 -10.12 -2.51 -10.73
CA GLY A 123 -10.63 -2.51 -9.35
C GLY A 123 -11.28 -1.17 -8.97
N TRP A 124 -10.71 -0.06 -9.41
CA TRP A 124 -11.24 1.28 -9.15
C TRP A 124 -12.59 1.55 -9.79
N GLN A 125 -12.86 0.98 -10.97
CA GLN A 125 -14.16 1.13 -11.63
C GLN A 125 -15.30 0.59 -10.78
N PHE A 126 -15.06 -0.41 -9.96
CA PHE A 126 -16.04 -0.98 -9.03
C PHE A 126 -15.94 -0.38 -7.61
N GLY A 127 -14.88 0.35 -7.33
CA GLY A 127 -14.50 0.84 -6.00
C GLY A 127 -13.55 -0.14 -5.31
N ILE A 128 -12.37 0.37 -4.93
CA ILE A 128 -11.25 -0.44 -4.41
C ILE A 128 -11.70 -1.43 -3.32
N LEU A 129 -12.40 -0.92 -2.30
CA LEU A 129 -12.78 -1.74 -1.15
C LEU A 129 -13.81 -2.80 -1.54
N ASN A 130 -14.75 -2.47 -2.43
CA ASN A 130 -15.75 -3.41 -2.90
C ASN A 130 -15.13 -4.50 -3.78
N ALA A 131 -14.22 -4.12 -4.69
CA ALA A 131 -13.48 -5.06 -5.51
C ALA A 131 -12.62 -6.01 -4.65
N PHE A 132 -11.90 -5.48 -3.67
CA PHE A 132 -11.12 -6.27 -2.73
C PHE A 132 -12.00 -7.28 -1.97
N GLN A 133 -13.16 -6.86 -1.48
CA GLN A 133 -14.11 -7.74 -0.79
C GLN A 133 -14.61 -8.89 -1.67
N GLU A 134 -14.98 -8.58 -2.92
CA GLU A 134 -15.47 -9.62 -3.86
C GLU A 134 -14.38 -10.64 -4.17
N LEU A 135 -13.13 -10.19 -4.37
CA LEU A 135 -12.01 -11.08 -4.59
C LEU A 135 -11.72 -11.94 -3.35
N MET A 136 -11.67 -11.35 -2.16
CA MET A 136 -11.48 -12.10 -0.91
C MET A 136 -12.56 -13.17 -0.71
N ARG A 137 -13.81 -12.82 -0.99
CA ARG A 137 -14.94 -13.78 -0.93
C ARG A 137 -14.78 -14.90 -1.95
N SER A 138 -14.50 -14.57 -3.20
CA SER A 138 -14.36 -15.53 -4.30
C SER A 138 -13.20 -16.50 -4.09
N LEU A 139 -12.13 -16.04 -3.44
CA LEU A 139 -10.98 -16.86 -3.08
C LEU A 139 -11.19 -17.65 -1.77
N GLY A 140 -12.34 -17.52 -1.12
CA GLY A 140 -12.67 -18.26 0.10
C GLY A 140 -12.00 -17.77 1.38
N TYR A 141 -11.38 -16.57 1.35
CA TYR A 141 -10.70 -16.03 2.54
C TYR A 141 -11.66 -15.50 3.61
N ALA A 142 -12.75 -14.83 3.20
CA ALA A 142 -13.76 -14.34 4.13
C ALA A 142 -15.08 -13.99 3.43
N GLU A 143 -16.21 -14.23 4.09
CA GLU A 143 -17.52 -13.79 3.61
C GLU A 143 -17.74 -12.29 3.81
N LYS A 144 -17.13 -11.70 4.83
CA LYS A 144 -17.17 -10.26 5.15
C LYS A 144 -15.83 -9.81 5.71
N CYS A 145 -15.21 -8.84 5.04
CA CYS A 145 -13.93 -8.28 5.47
C CYS A 145 -14.07 -6.92 6.18
N PHE A 146 -15.14 -6.16 5.93
CA PHE A 146 -15.33 -4.82 6.48
C PHE A 146 -16.50 -4.73 7.46
N ARG A 147 -16.31 -3.88 8.48
CA ARG A 147 -17.37 -3.50 9.42
C ARG A 147 -18.08 -2.23 8.93
N ALA A 148 -19.29 -1.99 9.44
CA ALA A 148 -19.95 -0.70 9.27
C ALA A 148 -19.00 0.46 9.68
N PRO A 149 -19.04 1.62 9.02
CA PRO A 149 -20.04 2.06 8.05
C PRO A 149 -19.76 1.65 6.59
N ALA A 150 -18.71 0.84 6.33
CA ALA A 150 -18.47 0.36 4.97
C ALA A 150 -19.67 -0.48 4.47
N VAL A 151 -20.23 -0.08 3.34
CA VAL A 151 -21.36 -0.75 2.72
C VAL A 151 -20.86 -1.56 1.54
N TRP A 152 -21.07 -2.85 1.60
CA TRP A 152 -20.75 -3.78 0.53
C TRP A 152 -21.84 -4.86 0.44
N GLN A 153 -22.22 -5.22 -0.76
CA GLN A 153 -23.17 -6.30 -1.02
C GLN A 153 -22.44 -7.47 -1.70
N PRO A 154 -22.42 -8.67 -1.07
CA PRO A 154 -21.81 -9.86 -1.67
C PRO A 154 -22.43 -10.19 -3.02
N GLY A 155 -21.59 -10.50 -4.02
CA GLY A 155 -22.05 -10.83 -5.37
C GLY A 155 -22.54 -9.63 -6.18
N SER A 156 -22.24 -8.40 -5.76
CA SER A 156 -22.63 -7.18 -6.49
C SER A 156 -21.71 -6.87 -7.68
N MET A 157 -20.53 -7.45 -7.75
CA MET A 157 -19.62 -7.29 -8.87
C MET A 157 -20.11 -8.08 -10.09
N PRO A 158 -20.12 -7.45 -11.30
CA PRO A 158 -20.42 -8.18 -12.53
C PRO A 158 -19.45 -9.36 -12.73
N GLU A 159 -20.00 -10.53 -13.03
CA GLU A 159 -19.21 -11.76 -13.18
C GLU A 159 -18.05 -11.63 -14.16
N PRO A 160 -18.19 -10.99 -15.34
CA PRO A 160 -17.06 -10.81 -16.25
C PRO A 160 -15.89 -10.02 -15.62
N LEU A 161 -16.19 -8.95 -14.87
CA LEU A 161 -15.17 -8.15 -14.19
C LEU A 161 -14.49 -8.95 -13.07
N LEU A 162 -15.24 -9.74 -12.33
CA LEU A 162 -14.70 -10.62 -11.30
C LEU A 162 -13.71 -11.62 -11.88
N GLN A 163 -14.08 -12.28 -12.98
CA GLN A 163 -13.22 -13.26 -13.67
C GLN A 163 -11.96 -12.59 -14.26
N GLU A 164 -12.09 -11.38 -14.81
CA GLU A 164 -10.93 -10.62 -15.26
C GLU A 164 -9.97 -10.29 -14.12
N LEU A 165 -10.48 -9.82 -12.98
CA LEU A 165 -9.63 -9.47 -11.83
C LEU A 165 -8.97 -10.70 -11.21
N LEU A 166 -9.65 -11.85 -11.17
CA LEU A 166 -9.05 -13.11 -10.72
C LEU A 166 -7.92 -13.55 -11.65
N ALA A 167 -8.14 -13.48 -12.98
CA ALA A 167 -7.11 -13.79 -13.98
C ALA A 167 -5.91 -12.82 -13.89
N ASP A 168 -6.17 -11.54 -13.61
CA ASP A 168 -5.11 -10.55 -13.42
C ASP A 168 -4.26 -10.85 -12.18
N LEU A 169 -4.85 -11.31 -11.06
CA LEU A 169 -4.09 -11.73 -9.86
C LEU A 169 -3.12 -12.86 -10.20
N ASP A 170 -3.60 -13.88 -10.90
CA ASP A 170 -2.77 -15.01 -11.34
C ASP A 170 -1.67 -14.54 -12.30
N GLY A 171 -2.03 -13.67 -13.24
CA GLY A 171 -1.11 -13.09 -14.21
C GLY A 171 0.01 -12.25 -13.57
N LEU A 172 -0.34 -11.44 -12.55
CA LEU A 172 0.63 -10.63 -11.80
C LEU A 172 1.62 -11.51 -11.03
N ASN A 173 1.13 -12.56 -10.35
CA ASN A 173 1.98 -13.50 -9.63
C ASN A 173 2.89 -14.27 -10.59
N ALA A 174 2.36 -14.74 -11.72
CA ALA A 174 3.15 -15.42 -12.76
C ALA A 174 4.22 -14.49 -13.36
N LEU A 175 3.85 -13.24 -13.65
CA LEU A 175 4.80 -12.24 -14.16
C LEU A 175 5.92 -11.97 -13.15
N ALA A 176 5.60 -11.80 -11.87
CA ALA A 176 6.58 -11.59 -10.81
C ALA A 176 7.52 -12.80 -10.67
N ALA A 177 6.98 -14.01 -10.71
CA ALA A 177 7.76 -15.26 -10.63
C ALA A 177 8.70 -15.46 -11.84
N SER A 178 8.34 -14.94 -13.02
CA SER A 178 9.16 -15.02 -14.23
C SER A 178 10.41 -14.13 -14.21
N MET A 179 10.50 -13.22 -13.26
CA MET A 179 11.65 -12.31 -13.14
C MET A 179 12.70 -12.94 -12.24
N SER A 180 13.78 -13.36 -12.86
CA SER A 180 14.93 -13.99 -12.19
C SER A 180 15.71 -13.00 -11.32
#